data_838ebac934cbfcba5e6c299230b00f4b
#
_entry.id   838ebac934cbfcba5e6c299230b00f4b
#
_cell.length_a   1.000
_cell.length_b   1.000
_cell.length_c   1.000
_cell.angle_alpha   90.00
_cell.angle_beta   90.00
_cell.angle_gamma   90.00
#
_symmetry.space_group_name_H-M   'P 1'
#
loop_
_entity.id
_entity.type
_entity.pdbx_description
1 polymer ?
#
loop_
_entity_poly.entity_id
_entity_poly.type
_entity_poly.pdbx_seq_one_letter_code
_entity_poly.pdbx_strand_id
1 'polypeptide(L)'
;MRALADDSLAVLLLPGRLEGLALEAHARDLLSIPRVVALEPSRMRPSRSLRDAVSLRQARRLRFPGRPRLLILYHPAQYPLARALCACHEDLEVWYIPPGRGALEAADQAHARELLVLDELARERAEQVLTATEGGVEDAPLRARLRELDVINPYAFIPGARPRPR
;
A
#
# COMPACT_ATOMS: atom_id res chain seq x y z
N MET A 1 16.24 20.68 21.80
CA MET A 1 15.86 19.38 21.23
C MET A 1 14.82 19.64 20.14
N ARG A 2 15.20 19.60 18.88
CA ARG A 2 14.22 19.59 17.79
C ARG A 2 13.51 18.26 17.88
N ALA A 3 12.20 18.26 18.17
CA ALA A 3 11.35 17.13 17.89
C ALA A 3 11.58 16.81 16.40
N LEU A 4 12.20 15.66 16.12
CA LEU A 4 12.24 15.11 14.77
C LEU A 4 10.77 15.02 14.35
N ALA A 5 10.40 15.83 13.37
CA ALA A 5 9.10 15.66 12.72
C ALA A 5 9.01 14.19 12.35
N ASP A 6 7.95 13.54 12.80
CA ASP A 6 7.71 12.13 12.50
C ASP A 6 7.52 12.05 10.98
N ASP A 7 8.58 11.66 10.26
CA ASP A 7 8.59 11.56 8.79
C ASP A 7 7.81 10.32 8.35
N SER A 8 6.59 10.21 8.87
CA SER A 8 5.67 9.12 8.56
C SER A 8 5.33 9.09 7.08
N LEU A 9 5.41 7.92 6.49
CA LEU A 9 5.09 7.67 5.10
C LEU A 9 3.97 6.65 4.97
N ALA A 10 3.15 6.80 3.93
CA ALA A 10 2.33 5.73 3.40
C ALA A 10 2.97 5.18 2.12
N VAL A 11 2.96 3.87 1.99
CA VAL A 11 3.55 3.15 0.86
C VAL A 11 2.43 2.44 0.11
N LEU A 12 2.29 2.73 -1.18
CA LEU A 12 1.37 2.02 -2.06
C LEU A 12 2.14 0.89 -2.75
N LEU A 13 1.71 -0.35 -2.53
CA LEU A 13 2.16 -1.47 -3.34
C LEU A 13 1.31 -1.54 -4.60
N LEU A 14 1.87 -1.09 -5.71
CA LEU A 14 1.19 -1.08 -6.99
C LEU A 14 1.57 -2.33 -7.79
N PRO A 15 0.58 -3.09 -8.32
CA PRO A 15 0.85 -4.07 -9.35
C PRO A 15 1.29 -3.34 -10.61
N GLY A 16 2.04 -4.02 -11.50
CA GLY A 16 2.51 -3.42 -12.75
C GLY A 16 1.37 -2.86 -13.64
N ARG A 17 0.13 -3.32 -13.42
CA ARG A 17 -1.11 -2.78 -13.98
C ARG A 17 -2.20 -2.90 -12.93
N LEU A 18 -2.85 -1.79 -12.61
CA LEU A 18 -4.07 -1.78 -11.80
C LEU A 18 -5.25 -2.19 -12.69
N GLU A 19 -6.06 -3.12 -12.20
CA GLU A 19 -7.28 -3.53 -12.88
C GLU A 19 -8.45 -2.71 -12.36
N GLY A 20 -9.01 -1.89 -13.25
CA GLY A 20 -10.17 -1.04 -12.98
C GLY A 20 -9.83 0.44 -12.80
N LEU A 21 -10.60 1.28 -13.49
CA LEU A 21 -10.43 2.73 -13.47
C LEU A 21 -10.55 3.34 -12.07
N ALA A 22 -11.39 2.76 -11.21
CA ALA A 22 -11.59 3.23 -9.85
C ALA A 22 -10.33 3.06 -8.98
N LEU A 23 -9.66 1.90 -9.06
CA LEU A 23 -8.42 1.65 -8.33
C LEU A 23 -7.28 2.52 -8.86
N GLU A 24 -7.20 2.69 -10.18
CA GLU A 24 -6.18 3.55 -10.79
C GLU A 24 -6.37 5.02 -10.39
N ALA A 25 -7.60 5.52 -10.42
CA ALA A 25 -7.92 6.88 -10.00
C ALA A 25 -7.62 7.10 -8.52
N HIS A 26 -7.97 6.14 -7.66
CA HIS A 26 -7.70 6.19 -6.23
C HIS A 26 -6.18 6.20 -5.94
N ALA A 27 -5.40 5.31 -6.57
CA ALA A 27 -3.95 5.28 -6.41
C ALA A 27 -3.30 6.58 -6.87
N ARG A 28 -3.74 7.12 -8.00
CA ARG A 28 -3.24 8.41 -8.53
C ARG A 28 -3.54 9.56 -7.59
N ASP A 29 -4.73 9.59 -7.00
CA ASP A 29 -5.13 10.61 -6.04
C ASP A 29 -4.28 10.54 -4.76
N LEU A 30 -4.07 9.36 -4.20
CA LEU A 30 -3.18 9.19 -3.05
C LEU A 30 -1.73 9.59 -3.36
N LEU A 31 -1.22 9.28 -4.54
CA LEU A 31 0.15 9.65 -4.96
C LEU A 31 0.33 11.16 -5.15
N SER A 32 -0.75 11.94 -5.21
CA SER A 32 -0.65 13.41 -5.16
C SER A 32 -0.25 13.94 -3.78
N ILE A 33 -0.33 13.11 -2.74
CA ILE A 33 0.05 13.46 -1.38
C ILE A 33 1.57 13.32 -1.23
N PRO A 34 2.31 14.35 -0.79
CA PRO A 34 3.79 14.36 -0.80
C PRO A 34 4.46 13.24 0.00
N ARG A 35 3.80 12.73 1.05
CA ARG A 35 4.32 11.66 1.90
C ARG A 35 3.76 10.28 1.56
N VAL A 36 3.17 10.14 0.39
CA VAL A 36 2.73 8.87 -0.16
C VAL A 36 3.69 8.48 -1.28
N VAL A 37 4.26 7.31 -1.18
CA VAL A 37 5.23 6.79 -2.15
C VAL A 37 4.73 5.51 -2.78
N ALA A 38 4.99 5.33 -4.07
CA ALA A 38 4.69 4.09 -4.76
C ALA A 38 5.87 3.13 -4.68
N LEU A 39 5.56 1.86 -4.52
CA LEU A 39 6.49 0.76 -4.65
C LEU A 39 5.95 -0.22 -5.69
N GLU A 40 6.64 -0.34 -6.80
CA GLU A 40 6.37 -1.36 -7.80
C GLU A 40 7.27 -2.57 -7.50
N PRO A 41 6.70 -3.72 -7.16
CA PRO A 41 7.48 -4.94 -6.97
C PRO A 41 8.21 -5.31 -8.26
N SER A 42 9.39 -5.89 -8.10
CA SER A 42 10.13 -6.44 -9.25
C SER A 42 9.24 -7.36 -10.10
N ARG A 43 9.31 -7.22 -11.42
CA ARG A 43 8.59 -8.07 -12.37
C ARG A 43 9.02 -9.54 -12.34
N MET A 44 10.07 -9.87 -11.60
CA MET A 44 10.49 -11.26 -11.41
C MET A 44 9.39 -12.04 -10.67
N ARG A 45 8.86 -13.05 -11.31
CA ARG A 45 7.96 -14.04 -10.71
C ARG A 45 8.81 -15.22 -10.23
N PRO A 46 9.31 -15.21 -9.00
CA PRO A 46 10.06 -16.34 -8.49
C PRO A 46 9.13 -17.56 -8.36
N SER A 47 9.71 -18.75 -8.44
CA SER A 47 8.97 -19.96 -8.11
C SER A 47 8.35 -19.85 -6.70
N ARG A 48 7.25 -20.55 -6.47
CA ARG A 48 6.53 -20.50 -5.19
C ARG A 48 7.44 -20.76 -3.98
N SER A 49 8.39 -21.68 -4.11
CA SER A 49 9.36 -22.05 -3.06
C SER A 49 10.38 -20.95 -2.73
N LEU A 50 10.67 -20.06 -3.69
CA LEU A 50 11.65 -18.97 -3.50
C LEU A 50 11.01 -17.63 -3.21
N ARG A 51 9.70 -17.52 -3.32
CA ARG A 51 8.96 -16.24 -3.23
C ARG A 51 9.21 -15.51 -1.91
N ASP A 52 9.15 -16.23 -0.80
CA ASP A 52 9.32 -15.63 0.52
C ASP A 52 10.75 -15.13 0.72
N ALA A 53 11.75 -15.90 0.30
CA ALA A 53 13.15 -15.50 0.39
C ALA A 53 13.45 -14.28 -0.50
N VAL A 54 12.90 -14.26 -1.72
CA VAL A 54 13.04 -13.12 -2.64
C VAL A 54 12.37 -11.88 -2.08
N SER A 55 11.16 -12.02 -1.55
CA SER A 55 10.40 -10.91 -0.93
C SER A 55 11.13 -10.34 0.28
N LEU A 56 11.68 -11.18 1.15
CA LEU A 56 12.45 -10.75 2.31
C LEU A 56 13.74 -10.03 1.89
N ARG A 57 14.45 -10.56 0.89
CA ARG A 57 15.65 -9.91 0.34
C ARG A 57 15.32 -8.55 -0.28
N GLN A 58 14.20 -8.46 -0.99
CA GLN A 58 13.71 -7.21 -1.56
C GLN A 58 13.36 -6.21 -0.45
N ALA A 59 12.57 -6.62 0.54
CA ALA A 59 12.18 -5.77 1.66
C ALA A 59 13.39 -5.17 2.41
N ARG A 60 14.42 -5.98 2.66
CA ARG A 60 15.66 -5.54 3.32
C ARG A 60 16.49 -4.55 2.50
N ARG A 61 16.34 -4.54 1.18
CA ARG A 61 17.09 -3.63 0.29
C ARG A 61 16.37 -2.31 0.06
N LEU A 62 15.06 -2.26 0.29
CA LEU A 62 14.29 -1.05 0.13
C LEU A 62 14.74 0.02 1.12
N ARG A 63 14.81 1.25 0.62
CA ARG A 63 15.09 2.44 1.43
C ARG A 63 13.95 3.42 1.19
N PHE A 64 13.36 3.85 2.28
CA PHE A 64 12.29 4.84 2.25
C PHE A 64 12.85 6.20 2.67
N PRO A 65 12.33 7.31 2.11
CA PRO A 65 12.75 8.66 2.48
C PRO A 65 12.29 9.08 3.88
N GLY A 66 11.56 8.24 4.59
CA GLY A 66 11.06 8.42 5.94
C GLY A 66 10.66 7.08 6.55
N ARG A 67 9.89 7.11 7.63
CA ARG A 67 9.42 5.92 8.34
C ARG A 67 8.11 5.41 7.74
N PRO A 68 8.06 4.24 7.10
CA PRO A 68 6.83 3.67 6.60
C PRO A 68 5.95 3.26 7.79
N ARG A 69 4.72 3.79 7.83
CA ARG A 69 3.72 3.54 8.89
C ARG A 69 2.49 2.84 8.36
N LEU A 70 2.19 3.04 7.08
CA LEU A 70 1.02 2.49 6.42
C LEU A 70 1.41 1.89 5.08
N LEU A 71 0.99 0.67 4.84
CA LEU A 71 1.14 -0.05 3.59
C LEU A 71 -0.23 -0.33 2.98
N ILE A 72 -0.44 0.11 1.76
CA ILE A 72 -1.69 -0.08 1.04
C ILE A 72 -1.46 -1.06 -0.09
N LEU A 73 -2.16 -2.19 -0.01
CA LEU A 73 -2.11 -3.29 -0.96
C LEU A 73 -3.27 -3.18 -1.95
N TYR A 74 -2.99 -3.32 -3.24
CA TYR A 74 -4.00 -3.31 -4.28
C TYR A 74 -4.19 -4.66 -4.99
N HIS A 75 -3.30 -5.62 -4.73
CA HIS A 75 -3.36 -6.91 -5.40
C HIS A 75 -2.79 -8.03 -4.51
N PRO A 76 -3.43 -9.21 -4.42
CA PRO A 76 -3.02 -10.27 -3.52
C PRO A 76 -1.63 -10.86 -3.85
N ALA A 77 -1.19 -10.81 -5.10
CA ALA A 77 0.16 -11.26 -5.48
C ALA A 77 1.29 -10.49 -4.77
N GLN A 78 0.98 -9.34 -4.19
CA GLN A 78 1.93 -8.50 -3.45
C GLN A 78 2.02 -8.85 -1.95
N TYR A 79 1.13 -9.73 -1.47
CA TYR A 79 1.09 -10.12 -0.07
C TYR A 79 2.43 -10.66 0.48
N PRO A 80 3.20 -11.50 -0.24
CA PRO A 80 4.51 -11.96 0.25
C PRO A 80 5.48 -10.81 0.52
N LEU A 81 5.49 -9.77 -0.33
CA LEU A 81 6.30 -8.58 -0.10
C LEU A 81 5.77 -7.74 1.07
N ALA A 82 4.45 -7.59 1.18
CA ALA A 82 3.84 -6.90 2.32
C ALA A 82 4.22 -7.55 3.65
N ARG A 83 4.11 -8.88 3.73
CA ARG A 83 4.53 -9.66 4.89
C ARG A 83 6.01 -9.46 5.23
N ALA A 84 6.87 -9.45 4.22
CA ALA A 84 8.30 -9.23 4.40
C ALA A 84 8.62 -7.80 4.88
N LEU A 85 7.88 -6.80 4.40
CA LEU A 85 8.00 -5.41 4.86
C LEU A 85 7.58 -5.26 6.32
N CYS A 86 6.48 -5.91 6.73
CA CYS A 86 6.06 -5.93 8.13
C CYS A 86 7.10 -6.59 9.05
N ALA A 87 7.81 -7.60 8.58
CA ALA A 87 8.90 -8.21 9.34
C ALA A 87 10.14 -7.30 9.48
N CYS A 88 10.28 -6.30 8.61
CA CYS A 88 11.37 -5.31 8.65
C CYS A 88 10.98 -4.00 9.36
N HIS A 89 9.69 -3.74 9.54
CA HIS A 89 9.14 -2.51 10.10
C HIS A 89 8.03 -2.84 11.09
N GLU A 90 8.32 -2.81 12.38
CA GLU A 90 7.43 -3.29 13.46
C GLU A 90 6.08 -2.57 13.54
N ASP A 91 6.07 -1.26 13.25
CA ASP A 91 4.85 -0.42 13.35
C ASP A 91 4.14 -0.22 12.00
N LEU A 92 4.39 -1.08 11.03
CA LEU A 92 3.81 -0.96 9.70
C LEU A 92 2.43 -1.60 9.67
N GLU A 93 1.40 -0.77 9.54
CA GLU A 93 0.01 -1.21 9.33
C GLU A 93 -0.21 -1.60 7.87
N VAL A 94 -1.00 -2.63 7.64
CA VAL A 94 -1.39 -3.08 6.30
C VAL A 94 -2.86 -2.82 6.08
N TRP A 95 -3.18 -2.09 5.01
CA TRP A 95 -4.53 -1.89 4.52
C TRP A 95 -4.66 -2.51 3.15
N TYR A 96 -5.77 -3.17 2.89
CA TYR A 96 -5.97 -3.90 1.65
C TYR A 96 -7.20 -3.42 0.89
N ILE A 97 -7.01 -3.15 -0.39
CA ILE A 97 -8.07 -2.80 -1.34
C ILE A 97 -8.07 -3.89 -2.41
N PRO A 98 -8.88 -4.94 -2.23
CA PRO A 98 -8.89 -6.07 -3.14
C PRO A 98 -9.40 -5.68 -4.51
N PRO A 99 -8.84 -6.23 -5.59
CA PRO A 99 -9.46 -6.17 -6.90
C PRO A 99 -10.79 -6.93 -6.89
N GLY A 100 -11.65 -6.65 -7.85
CA GLY A 100 -12.89 -7.42 -8.01
C GLY A 100 -12.59 -8.92 -8.18
N ARG A 101 -13.46 -9.77 -7.64
CA ARG A 101 -13.27 -11.22 -7.68
C ARG A 101 -13.10 -11.75 -9.10
N GLY A 102 -13.85 -11.22 -10.06
CA GLY A 102 -13.73 -11.57 -11.47
C GLY A 102 -12.35 -11.32 -12.06
N ALA A 103 -11.63 -10.30 -11.58
CA ALA A 103 -10.26 -10.02 -11.99
C ALA A 103 -9.28 -11.12 -11.54
N LEU A 104 -9.50 -11.69 -10.35
CA LEU A 104 -8.69 -12.79 -9.84
C LEU A 104 -8.99 -14.12 -10.55
N GLU A 105 -10.24 -14.32 -10.93
CA GLU A 105 -10.70 -15.52 -11.62
C GLU A 105 -10.38 -15.52 -13.13
N ALA A 106 -10.06 -14.36 -13.72
CA ALA A 106 -9.67 -14.23 -15.12
C ALA A 106 -8.26 -14.78 -15.43
N ALA A 107 -7.44 -15.07 -14.40
CA ALA A 107 -6.15 -15.73 -14.55
C ALA A 107 -6.34 -17.20 -14.97
N ASP A 108 -5.26 -17.85 -15.44
CA ASP A 108 -5.29 -19.30 -15.62
C ASP A 108 -5.63 -20.02 -14.29
N GLN A 109 -6.21 -21.22 -14.38
CA GLN A 109 -6.81 -21.91 -13.23
C GLN A 109 -5.83 -22.12 -12.05
N ALA A 110 -4.58 -22.43 -12.34
CA ALA A 110 -3.58 -22.63 -11.28
C ALA A 110 -3.20 -21.32 -10.60
N HIS A 111 -3.03 -20.27 -11.38
CA HIS A 111 -2.72 -18.94 -10.89
C HIS A 111 -3.90 -18.32 -10.14
N ALA A 112 -5.12 -18.50 -10.64
CA ALA A 112 -6.33 -18.04 -9.95
C ALA A 112 -6.48 -18.64 -8.55
N ARG A 113 -6.25 -19.95 -8.40
CA ARG A 113 -6.26 -20.62 -7.09
C ARG A 113 -5.23 -20.02 -6.13
N GLU A 114 -4.04 -19.76 -6.64
CA GLU A 114 -2.97 -19.15 -5.84
C GLU A 114 -3.34 -17.73 -5.41
N LEU A 115 -3.89 -16.93 -6.32
CA LEU A 115 -4.34 -15.57 -6.03
C LEU A 115 -5.45 -15.55 -4.97
N LEU A 116 -6.39 -16.48 -5.02
CA LEU A 116 -7.45 -16.59 -4.02
C LEU A 116 -6.90 -16.90 -2.62
N VAL A 117 -5.92 -17.79 -2.52
CA VAL A 117 -5.24 -18.08 -1.24
C VAL A 117 -4.51 -16.84 -0.73
N LEU A 118 -3.80 -16.12 -1.59
CA LEU A 118 -3.11 -14.89 -1.21
C LEU A 118 -4.10 -13.76 -0.84
N ASP A 119 -5.27 -13.71 -1.49
CA ASP A 119 -6.33 -12.76 -1.15
C ASP A 119 -6.87 -13.01 0.28
N GLU A 120 -7.13 -14.26 0.63
CA GLU A 120 -7.53 -14.63 2.00
C GLU A 120 -6.47 -14.23 3.03
N LEU A 121 -5.22 -14.58 2.80
CA LEU A 121 -4.11 -14.22 3.68
C LEU A 121 -3.93 -12.71 3.81
N ALA A 122 -4.10 -11.96 2.71
CA ALA A 122 -4.02 -10.50 2.73
C ALA A 122 -5.16 -9.89 3.57
N ARG A 123 -6.39 -10.44 3.46
CA ARG A 123 -7.55 -10.00 4.25
C ARG A 123 -7.37 -10.28 5.73
N GLU A 124 -6.85 -11.47 6.08
CA GLU A 124 -6.58 -11.83 7.48
C GLU A 124 -5.50 -10.95 8.12
N ARG A 125 -4.51 -10.54 7.34
CA ARG A 125 -3.39 -9.72 7.85
C ARG A 125 -3.70 -8.23 7.90
N ALA A 126 -4.58 -7.75 7.06
CA ALA A 126 -4.89 -6.33 6.97
C ALA A 126 -5.65 -5.85 8.21
N GLU A 127 -5.23 -4.72 8.77
CA GLU A 127 -5.98 -4.01 9.82
C GLU A 127 -7.32 -3.50 9.29
N GLN A 128 -7.37 -3.16 8.00
CA GLN A 128 -8.59 -2.75 7.32
C GLN A 128 -8.62 -3.27 5.89
N VAL A 129 -9.79 -3.70 5.45
CA VAL A 129 -10.08 -4.05 4.06
C VAL A 129 -11.10 -3.05 3.54
N LEU A 130 -10.73 -2.31 2.50
CA LEU A 130 -11.60 -1.31 1.88
C LEU A 130 -12.32 -1.90 0.67
N THR A 131 -13.52 -1.42 0.41
CA THR A 131 -14.31 -1.85 -0.73
C THR A 131 -14.08 -0.93 -1.92
N ALA A 132 -13.75 -1.53 -3.07
CA ALA A 132 -13.75 -0.86 -4.35
C ALA A 132 -15.02 -1.20 -5.12
N THR A 133 -15.71 -0.20 -5.65
CA THR A 133 -16.87 -0.30 -6.51
C THR A 133 -16.59 0.38 -7.85
N GLU A 134 -17.50 0.28 -8.82
CA GLU A 134 -17.38 1.01 -10.08
C GLU A 134 -17.36 2.53 -9.87
N GLY A 135 -17.99 3.02 -8.79
CA GLY A 135 -18.04 4.44 -8.42
C GLY A 135 -16.82 4.95 -7.68
N GLY A 136 -15.91 4.09 -7.23
CA GLY A 136 -14.72 4.47 -6.50
C GLY A 136 -14.37 3.56 -5.33
N VAL A 137 -13.44 4.00 -4.51
CA VAL A 137 -13.04 3.31 -3.28
C VAL A 137 -13.63 4.06 -2.09
N GLU A 138 -14.24 3.32 -1.16
CA GLU A 138 -14.68 3.90 0.12
C GLU A 138 -13.47 4.15 1.03
N ASP A 139 -12.79 5.26 0.81
CA ASP A 139 -11.49 5.55 1.43
C ASP A 139 -11.55 6.52 2.64
N ALA A 140 -12.74 6.89 3.11
CA ALA A 140 -12.89 7.79 4.24
C ALA A 140 -12.11 7.33 5.51
N PRO A 141 -12.13 6.03 5.90
CA PRO A 141 -11.32 5.54 7.00
C PRO A 141 -9.81 5.67 6.73
N LEU A 142 -9.38 5.41 5.49
CA LEU A 142 -7.99 5.54 5.08
C LEU A 142 -7.50 6.98 5.19
N ARG A 143 -8.29 7.93 4.72
CA ARG A 143 -7.94 9.36 4.82
C ARG A 143 -7.89 9.84 6.25
N ALA A 144 -8.78 9.36 7.12
CA ALA A 144 -8.72 9.62 8.55
C ALA A 144 -7.40 9.11 9.15
N ARG A 145 -7.01 7.87 8.80
CA ARG A 145 -5.76 7.27 9.28
C ARG A 145 -4.52 7.99 8.78
N LEU A 146 -4.50 8.42 7.53
CA LEU A 146 -3.40 9.21 6.97
C LEU A 146 -3.20 10.56 7.71
N ARG A 147 -4.30 11.17 8.19
CA ARG A 147 -4.23 12.38 9.03
C ARG A 147 -3.68 12.08 10.42
N GLU A 148 -4.15 11.02 11.07
CA GLU A 148 -3.67 10.59 12.39
C GLU A 148 -2.17 10.27 12.37
N LEU A 149 -1.66 9.70 11.29
CA LEU A 149 -0.24 9.39 11.08
C LEU A 149 0.58 10.59 10.60
N ASP A 150 -0.03 11.77 10.48
CA ASP A 150 0.58 13.01 9.94
C ASP A 150 1.16 12.84 8.52
N VAL A 151 0.63 11.90 7.75
CA VAL A 151 0.97 11.72 6.32
C VAL A 151 0.30 12.81 5.49
N ILE A 152 -0.97 13.14 5.81
CA ILE A 152 -1.68 14.29 5.25
C ILE A 152 -1.64 15.42 6.27
N ASN A 153 -0.90 16.48 5.96
CA ASN A 153 -0.95 17.70 6.76
C ASN A 153 -2.13 18.57 6.27
N PRO A 154 -3.19 18.76 7.09
CA PRO A 154 -4.33 19.58 6.69
C PRO A 154 -3.97 21.05 6.44
N TYR A 155 -2.82 21.50 6.93
CA TYR A 155 -2.35 22.88 6.75
C TYR A 155 -1.47 23.08 5.51
N ALA A 156 -1.05 22.00 4.83
CA ALA A 156 -0.25 22.09 3.59
C ALA A 156 -1.03 22.65 2.40
N PHE A 157 -2.36 22.73 2.49
CA PHE A 157 -3.27 23.14 1.42
C PHE A 157 -3.77 24.59 1.52
N ILE A 158 -3.22 25.43 2.40
CA ILE A 158 -3.52 26.87 2.41
C ILE A 158 -2.49 27.60 1.54
N PRO A 159 -2.81 27.97 0.29
CA PRO A 159 -1.91 28.81 -0.51
C PRO A 159 -1.69 30.13 0.25
N GLY A 160 -0.49 30.35 0.75
CA GLY A 160 -0.15 31.59 1.47
C GLY A 160 0.09 31.48 2.97
N ALA A 161 -0.13 30.33 3.60
CA ALA A 161 0.27 30.10 4.98
C ALA A 161 1.80 29.93 5.05
N ARG A 162 2.53 31.03 5.16
CA ARG A 162 3.94 30.97 5.56
C ARG A 162 4.00 30.42 6.99
N PRO A 163 4.91 29.46 7.28
CA PRO A 163 5.16 29.08 8.65
C PRO A 163 5.58 30.33 9.43
N ARG A 164 4.87 30.67 10.50
CA ARG A 164 5.29 31.74 11.40
C ARG A 164 6.63 31.33 12.01
N PRO A 165 7.68 32.11 11.85
CA PRO A 165 8.91 31.88 12.60
C PRO A 165 8.60 32.06 14.09
N ARG A 166 8.99 31.06 14.88
CA ARG A 166 9.06 31.18 16.34
C ARG A 166 10.35 31.83 16.76
#